data_a3a516b1c99a00a9df2f5ee1bf520be2
#
_entry.id   a3a516b1c99a00a9df2f5ee1bf520be2
#
_cell.length_a   1.000
_cell.length_b   1.000
_cell.length_c   1.000
_cell.angle_alpha   90.00
_cell.angle_beta   90.00
_cell.angle_gamma   90.00
#
_symmetry.space_group_name_H-M   'P 1'
#
loop_
_entity.id
_entity.type
_entity.pdbx_description
1 polymer ?
#
loop_
_entity_poly.entity_id
_entity_poly.type
_entity_poly.pdbx_seq_one_letter_code
_entity_poly.pdbx_strand_id
1 'polypeptide(L)'
;YMEFGYKASKELFDVNKFGKWKFCDEENIRAIVGDNNSDMKLSVMADVGRCDYKKDIIDRKDSVIDMVRVATYVHQMPAAIEMIEDAKAKGYEVTCNIMAISNAKETDIDQALEMVGKSSADGIYIVDSYGSLYPEQIRSIADKYTELGEKYGKYIGMHAHNNQQLAFANTIEAASRGVSLLDATMMSMGRGAGNCAMELLLSFLKNPKYNIFPVLKFLEDYMLPLKESGAVWGYDIPYLLTGRLNQHPSAAIDFSKEKRSDYADFYTDLLDK
;
A
#
# COMPACT_ATOMS: atom_id res chain seq x y z
N TYR A 1 -5.91 -9.28 -7.72
CA TYR A 1 -6.44 -8.73 -6.47
C TYR A 1 -6.93 -7.30 -6.67
N MET A 2 -7.98 -6.94 -5.92
CA MET A 2 -8.49 -5.57 -5.84
C MET A 2 -8.63 -5.17 -4.37
N GLU A 3 -8.00 -4.07 -3.96
CA GLU A 3 -8.10 -3.54 -2.60
C GLU A 3 -9.12 -2.41 -2.54
N PHE A 4 -10.05 -2.49 -1.58
CA PHE A 4 -11.10 -1.47 -1.37
C PHE A 4 -10.64 -0.30 -0.51
N GLY A 5 -9.88 -0.58 0.54
CA GLY A 5 -9.47 0.40 1.52
C GLY A 5 -9.16 -0.23 2.87
N TYR A 6 -9.57 0.42 3.95
CA TYR A 6 -9.15 0.06 5.31
C TYR A 6 -10.27 -0.58 6.12
N LYS A 7 -9.92 -1.49 7.03
CA LYS A 7 -10.73 -1.97 8.15
C LYS A 7 -10.36 -1.16 9.41
N ALA A 8 -10.57 0.16 9.39
CA ALA A 8 -10.28 1.00 10.55
C ALA A 8 -11.41 0.90 11.59
N SER A 9 -11.04 0.97 12.87
CA SER A 9 -12.02 0.94 13.96
C SER A 9 -12.85 2.22 14.02
N LYS A 10 -14.17 2.08 14.07
CA LYS A 10 -15.11 3.19 14.26
C LYS A 10 -15.06 3.80 15.66
N GLU A 11 -14.44 3.12 16.60
CA GLU A 11 -14.18 3.65 17.94
C GLU A 11 -13.00 4.65 17.93
N LEU A 12 -12.06 4.51 16.97
CA LEU A 12 -10.88 5.36 16.84
C LEU A 12 -11.06 6.47 15.79
N PHE A 13 -11.92 6.26 14.81
CA PHE A 13 -12.12 7.17 13.69
C PHE A 13 -13.59 7.59 13.55
N ASP A 14 -13.82 8.89 13.55
CA ASP A 14 -15.17 9.46 13.40
C ASP A 14 -15.73 9.17 12.00
N VAL A 15 -16.81 8.41 11.95
CA VAL A 15 -17.51 8.02 10.71
C VAL A 15 -18.02 9.21 9.90
N ASN A 16 -18.21 10.38 10.53
CA ASN A 16 -18.66 11.59 9.85
C ASN A 16 -17.51 12.36 9.17
N LYS A 17 -16.25 12.03 9.51
CA LYS A 17 -15.05 12.68 8.96
C LYS A 17 -14.39 11.87 7.84
N PHE A 18 -14.69 10.57 7.76
CA PHE A 18 -14.06 9.67 6.82
C PHE A 18 -15.10 8.98 5.93
N GLY A 19 -14.73 8.72 4.67
CA GLY A 19 -15.58 8.00 3.74
C GLY A 19 -15.70 6.50 4.09
N LYS A 20 -16.66 5.83 3.46
CA LYS A 20 -17.01 4.41 3.68
C LYS A 20 -15.79 3.46 3.56
N TRP A 21 -14.85 3.78 2.68
CA TRP A 21 -13.66 2.95 2.40
C TRP A 21 -12.57 3.05 3.47
N LYS A 22 -12.75 3.91 4.46
CA LYS A 22 -11.94 3.89 5.69
C LYS A 22 -12.32 2.71 6.59
N PHE A 23 -13.56 2.24 6.49
CA PHE A 23 -14.10 1.20 7.37
C PHE A 23 -14.38 -0.12 6.63
N CYS A 24 -14.60 -0.07 5.32
CA CYS A 24 -14.88 -1.23 4.47
C CYS A 24 -15.89 -2.20 5.09
N ASP A 25 -17.05 -1.66 5.52
CA ASP A 25 -18.14 -2.50 6.04
C ASP A 25 -18.60 -3.49 4.96
N GLU A 26 -18.94 -4.71 5.35
CA GLU A 26 -19.37 -5.78 4.44
C GLU A 26 -20.56 -5.36 3.56
N GLU A 27 -21.51 -4.64 4.13
CA GLU A 27 -22.67 -4.12 3.40
C GLU A 27 -22.26 -3.19 2.25
N ASN A 28 -21.29 -2.29 2.50
CA ASN A 28 -20.80 -1.36 1.47
C ASN A 28 -20.02 -2.07 0.37
N ILE A 29 -19.25 -3.09 0.73
CA ILE A 29 -18.50 -3.88 -0.26
C ILE A 29 -19.48 -4.71 -1.10
N ARG A 30 -20.43 -5.43 -0.47
CA ARG A 30 -21.45 -6.23 -1.16
C ARG A 30 -22.35 -5.39 -2.06
N ALA A 31 -22.64 -4.14 -1.70
CA ALA A 31 -23.43 -3.24 -2.54
C ALA A 31 -22.73 -2.96 -3.90
N ILE A 32 -21.41 -3.14 -4.00
CA ILE A 32 -20.64 -2.95 -5.24
C ILE A 32 -20.40 -4.27 -5.97
N VAL A 33 -19.95 -5.29 -5.26
CA VAL A 33 -19.46 -6.54 -5.89
C VAL A 33 -20.46 -7.69 -5.83
N GLY A 34 -21.57 -7.54 -5.11
CA GLY A 34 -22.46 -8.66 -4.82
C GLY A 34 -21.73 -9.77 -4.06
N ASP A 35 -21.90 -11.00 -4.54
CA ASP A 35 -21.20 -12.18 -3.99
C ASP A 35 -19.84 -12.46 -4.66
N ASN A 36 -19.35 -11.54 -5.49
CA ASN A 36 -18.10 -11.67 -6.26
C ASN A 36 -17.96 -13.01 -6.98
N ASN A 37 -18.73 -13.19 -8.03
CA ASN A 37 -18.69 -14.42 -8.86
C ASN A 37 -17.54 -14.43 -9.88
N SER A 38 -16.52 -13.58 -9.70
CA SER A 38 -15.33 -13.51 -10.57
C SER A 38 -14.11 -14.17 -9.91
N ASP A 39 -13.06 -14.41 -10.70
CA ASP A 39 -11.77 -14.91 -10.20
C ASP A 39 -10.94 -13.84 -9.46
N MET A 40 -11.45 -12.60 -9.39
CA MET A 40 -10.77 -11.50 -8.70
C MET A 40 -10.87 -11.67 -7.19
N LYS A 41 -9.76 -11.79 -6.52
CA LYS A 41 -9.69 -11.78 -5.07
C LYS A 41 -9.81 -10.36 -4.52
N LEU A 42 -10.62 -10.19 -3.49
CA LEU A 42 -10.90 -8.91 -2.85
C LEU A 42 -10.07 -8.75 -1.58
N SER A 43 -9.47 -7.59 -1.39
CA SER A 43 -8.64 -7.33 -0.23
C SER A 43 -9.01 -6.04 0.50
N VAL A 44 -8.64 -5.99 1.78
CA VAL A 44 -8.69 -4.80 2.62
C VAL A 44 -7.40 -4.69 3.42
N MET A 45 -7.00 -3.44 3.72
CA MET A 45 -5.87 -3.17 4.60
C MET A 45 -6.34 -2.97 6.05
N ALA A 46 -5.59 -3.48 7.00
CA ALA A 46 -5.85 -3.34 8.41
C ALA A 46 -4.56 -2.93 9.14
N ASP A 47 -4.52 -1.68 9.63
CA ASP A 47 -3.33 -1.13 10.27
C ASP A 47 -3.26 -1.57 11.74
N VAL A 48 -2.12 -2.03 12.18
CA VAL A 48 -1.84 -2.32 13.60
C VAL A 48 -2.08 -1.06 14.44
N GLY A 49 -2.88 -1.22 15.50
CA GLY A 49 -3.26 -0.12 16.39
C GLY A 49 -4.34 0.84 15.86
N ARG A 50 -4.87 0.59 14.65
CA ARG A 50 -5.96 1.38 14.06
C ARG A 50 -7.18 0.56 13.68
N CYS A 51 -7.13 -0.74 13.87
CA CYS A 51 -8.17 -1.71 13.66
C CYS A 51 -8.35 -2.53 14.94
N ASP A 52 -9.57 -2.70 15.42
CA ASP A 52 -9.90 -3.75 16.39
C ASP A 52 -10.15 -5.04 15.60
N TYR A 53 -9.06 -5.73 15.27
CA TYR A 53 -9.12 -6.89 14.38
C TYR A 53 -10.02 -8.02 14.88
N LYS A 54 -10.29 -8.07 16.17
CA LYS A 54 -11.20 -9.08 16.75
C LYS A 54 -12.66 -8.79 16.42
N LYS A 55 -13.02 -7.50 16.32
CA LYS A 55 -14.39 -7.04 16.02
C LYS A 55 -14.57 -6.65 14.55
N ASP A 56 -13.60 -5.90 14.00
CA ASP A 56 -13.73 -5.28 12.67
C ASP A 56 -13.50 -6.28 11.52
N ILE A 57 -12.76 -7.37 11.79
CA ILE A 57 -12.52 -8.46 10.85
C ILE A 57 -13.38 -9.65 11.28
N ILE A 58 -14.46 -9.91 10.56
CA ILE A 58 -15.36 -11.05 10.78
C ILE A 58 -14.77 -12.34 10.18
N ASP A 59 -15.39 -13.48 10.43
CA ASP A 59 -14.97 -14.74 9.79
C ASP A 59 -15.09 -14.68 8.26
N ARG A 60 -14.12 -15.26 7.54
CA ARG A 60 -14.07 -15.27 6.07
C ARG A 60 -15.35 -15.85 5.44
N LYS A 61 -15.98 -16.86 6.06
CA LYS A 61 -17.21 -17.48 5.58
C LYS A 61 -18.40 -16.51 5.49
N ASP A 62 -18.37 -15.43 6.28
CA ASP A 62 -19.43 -14.41 6.34
C ASP A 62 -19.04 -13.14 5.55
N SER A 63 -17.84 -13.10 4.96
CA SER A 63 -17.29 -11.98 4.20
C SER A 63 -17.14 -12.30 2.71
N VAL A 64 -17.16 -11.28 1.85
CA VAL A 64 -16.76 -11.39 0.44
C VAL A 64 -15.27 -11.11 0.24
N ILE A 65 -14.56 -10.68 1.29
CA ILE A 65 -13.14 -10.41 1.27
C ILE A 65 -12.36 -11.73 1.30
N ASP A 66 -11.32 -11.84 0.51
CA ASP A 66 -10.44 -13.00 0.41
C ASP A 66 -9.16 -12.81 1.21
N MET A 67 -8.63 -11.56 1.24
CA MET A 67 -7.33 -11.24 1.81
C MET A 67 -7.41 -10.06 2.79
N VAL A 68 -6.72 -10.20 3.91
CA VAL A 68 -6.43 -9.10 4.84
C VAL A 68 -4.94 -8.74 4.73
N ARG A 69 -4.66 -7.46 4.45
CA ARG A 69 -3.30 -6.93 4.38
C ARG A 69 -2.99 -6.19 5.68
N VAL A 70 -2.20 -6.82 6.55
CA VAL A 70 -1.81 -6.25 7.84
C VAL A 70 -0.68 -5.25 7.65
N ALA A 71 -0.96 -3.96 7.87
CA ALA A 71 0.03 -2.90 7.76
C ALA A 71 0.65 -2.60 9.13
N THR A 72 1.97 -2.56 9.19
CA THR A 72 2.72 -2.43 10.44
C THR A 72 4.04 -1.71 10.25
N TYR A 73 4.56 -1.12 11.30
CA TYR A 73 5.96 -0.70 11.38
C TYR A 73 6.81 -1.80 12.02
N VAL A 74 8.12 -1.79 11.77
CA VAL A 74 9.05 -2.81 12.32
C VAL A 74 8.93 -2.98 13.85
N HIS A 75 8.76 -1.89 14.59
CA HIS A 75 8.63 -1.90 16.05
C HIS A 75 7.29 -2.44 16.56
N GLN A 76 6.29 -2.59 15.70
CA GLN A 76 4.97 -3.12 16.03
C GLN A 76 4.81 -4.60 15.64
N MET A 77 5.87 -5.24 15.16
CA MET A 77 5.81 -6.61 14.61
C MET A 77 5.17 -7.63 15.56
N PRO A 78 5.41 -7.64 16.89
CA PRO A 78 4.71 -8.58 17.78
C PRO A 78 3.17 -8.48 17.69
N ALA A 79 2.63 -7.26 17.71
CA ALA A 79 1.19 -7.04 17.56
C ALA A 79 0.67 -7.37 16.15
N ALA A 80 1.50 -7.14 15.11
CA ALA A 80 1.18 -7.56 13.75
C ALA A 80 1.04 -9.08 13.64
N ILE A 81 1.92 -9.84 14.27
CA ILE A 81 1.85 -11.31 14.29
C ILE A 81 0.54 -11.78 14.94
N GLU A 82 0.14 -11.21 16.09
CA GLU A 82 -1.15 -11.57 16.72
C GLU A 82 -2.34 -11.32 15.77
N MET A 83 -2.32 -10.21 15.05
CA MET A 83 -3.36 -9.87 14.08
C MET A 83 -3.33 -10.78 12.85
N ILE A 84 -2.16 -11.16 12.37
CA ILE A 84 -1.96 -12.13 11.28
C ILE A 84 -2.55 -13.48 11.67
N GLU A 85 -2.19 -14.01 12.85
CA GLU A 85 -2.67 -15.29 13.33
C GLU A 85 -4.19 -15.31 13.53
N ASP A 86 -4.79 -14.23 14.04
CA ASP A 86 -6.24 -14.09 14.17
C ASP A 86 -6.94 -14.10 12.81
N ALA A 87 -6.44 -13.30 11.84
CA ALA A 87 -7.01 -13.27 10.50
C ALA A 87 -6.87 -14.62 9.76
N LYS A 88 -5.74 -15.31 9.94
CA LYS A 88 -5.55 -16.69 9.43
C LYS A 88 -6.54 -17.68 10.06
N ALA A 89 -6.74 -17.61 11.38
CA ALA A 89 -7.71 -18.45 12.09
C ALA A 89 -9.15 -18.23 11.60
N LYS A 90 -9.47 -17.00 11.17
CA LYS A 90 -10.74 -16.63 10.52
C LYS A 90 -10.86 -17.08 9.06
N GLY A 91 -9.79 -17.65 8.48
CA GLY A 91 -9.78 -18.26 7.15
C GLY A 91 -9.35 -17.36 6.00
N TYR A 92 -8.78 -16.19 6.27
CA TYR A 92 -8.28 -15.28 5.24
C TYR A 92 -6.91 -15.68 4.68
N GLU A 93 -6.64 -15.28 3.44
CA GLU A 93 -5.30 -15.06 2.97
C GLU A 93 -4.76 -13.79 3.65
N VAL A 94 -3.52 -13.82 4.14
CA VAL A 94 -2.98 -12.70 4.95
C VAL A 94 -1.60 -12.31 4.49
N THR A 95 -1.40 -11.00 4.28
CA THR A 95 -0.08 -10.45 4.01
C THR A 95 0.35 -9.48 5.11
N CYS A 96 1.66 -9.36 5.30
CA CYS A 96 2.28 -8.37 6.18
C CYS A 96 2.91 -7.26 5.34
N ASN A 97 2.45 -6.04 5.51
CA ASN A 97 2.94 -4.86 4.80
C ASN A 97 3.82 -4.04 5.76
N ILE A 98 5.15 -4.16 5.64
CA ILE A 98 6.10 -3.47 6.53
C ILE A 98 6.33 -2.05 6.03
N MET A 99 5.68 -1.09 6.68
CA MET A 99 5.68 0.33 6.32
C MET A 99 6.97 1.04 6.71
N ALA A 100 7.27 2.13 6.01
CA ALA A 100 8.38 3.06 6.27
C ALA A 100 9.75 2.34 6.39
N ILE A 101 9.96 1.33 5.56
CA ILE A 101 11.17 0.51 5.59
C ILE A 101 12.44 1.34 5.38
N SER A 102 12.33 2.45 4.63
CA SER A 102 13.43 3.38 4.38
C SER A 102 13.96 4.08 5.65
N ASN A 103 13.16 4.14 6.71
CA ASN A 103 13.53 4.75 8.01
C ASN A 103 13.90 3.73 9.08
N ALA A 104 13.76 2.45 8.80
CA ALA A 104 14.06 1.40 9.76
C ALA A 104 15.56 1.04 9.71
N LYS A 105 16.11 0.66 10.85
CA LYS A 105 17.47 0.10 10.91
C LYS A 105 17.48 -1.29 10.29
N GLU A 106 18.56 -1.63 9.62
CA GLU A 106 18.70 -2.93 8.94
C GLU A 106 18.50 -4.09 9.92
N THR A 107 19.07 -4.01 11.11
CA THR A 107 18.90 -5.04 12.15
C THR A 107 17.45 -5.23 12.59
N ASP A 108 16.68 -4.15 12.64
CA ASP A 108 15.26 -4.20 13.03
C ASP A 108 14.42 -4.80 11.89
N ILE A 109 14.80 -4.50 10.64
CA ILE A 109 14.19 -5.12 9.45
C ILE A 109 14.46 -6.62 9.46
N ASP A 110 15.69 -7.07 9.70
CA ASP A 110 16.06 -8.49 9.73
C ASP A 110 15.27 -9.24 10.82
N GLN A 111 15.14 -8.66 12.00
CA GLN A 111 14.33 -9.25 13.08
C GLN A 111 12.85 -9.32 12.70
N ALA A 112 12.30 -8.25 12.15
CA ALA A 112 10.90 -8.21 11.72
C ALA A 112 10.61 -9.26 10.62
N LEU A 113 11.51 -9.37 9.65
CA LEU A 113 11.42 -10.36 8.58
C LEU A 113 11.48 -11.80 9.10
N GLU A 114 12.38 -12.09 10.03
CA GLU A 114 12.46 -13.43 10.64
C GLU A 114 11.20 -13.76 11.44
N MET A 115 10.60 -12.78 12.15
CA MET A 115 9.35 -12.96 12.86
C MET A 115 8.19 -13.26 11.91
N VAL A 116 7.99 -12.42 10.89
CA VAL A 116 6.88 -12.61 9.92
C VAL A 116 7.11 -13.85 9.06
N GLY A 117 8.35 -14.19 8.73
CA GLY A 117 8.68 -15.43 8.04
C GLY A 117 8.17 -16.67 8.77
N LYS A 118 8.31 -16.70 10.10
CA LYS A 118 7.83 -17.79 10.96
C LYS A 118 6.34 -17.78 11.24
N SER A 119 5.65 -16.68 10.96
CA SER A 119 4.20 -16.56 11.16
C SER A 119 3.39 -17.31 10.10
N SER A 120 2.09 -17.35 10.28
CA SER A 120 1.15 -17.94 9.31
C SER A 120 0.82 -17.01 8.12
N ALA A 121 1.43 -15.83 7.99
CA ALA A 121 1.26 -14.96 6.82
C ALA A 121 1.56 -15.71 5.52
N ASP A 122 0.80 -15.44 4.48
CA ASP A 122 1.02 -16.03 3.14
C ASP A 122 2.07 -15.22 2.36
N GLY A 123 2.16 -13.90 2.60
CA GLY A 123 3.10 -13.05 1.90
C GLY A 123 3.58 -11.84 2.70
N ILE A 124 4.65 -11.20 2.21
CA ILE A 124 5.28 -10.05 2.86
C ILE A 124 5.52 -8.96 1.81
N TYR A 125 5.13 -7.72 2.13
CA TYR A 125 5.28 -6.59 1.22
C TYR A 125 6.42 -5.66 1.62
N ILE A 126 7.22 -5.28 0.64
CA ILE A 126 8.14 -4.15 0.68
C ILE A 126 7.31 -2.89 0.49
N VAL A 127 7.34 -1.96 1.45
CA VAL A 127 6.54 -0.72 1.36
C VAL A 127 7.43 0.50 1.40
N ASP A 128 7.64 1.14 0.25
CA ASP A 128 8.26 2.46 0.16
C ASP A 128 7.25 3.56 0.50
N SER A 129 6.97 3.70 1.80
CA SER A 129 5.91 4.57 2.31
C SER A 129 6.11 6.06 2.00
N TYR A 130 7.34 6.48 1.79
CA TYR A 130 7.68 7.89 1.58
C TYR A 130 8.09 8.18 0.14
N GLY A 131 8.13 7.16 -0.72
CA GLY A 131 8.60 7.29 -2.09
C GLY A 131 10.04 7.80 -2.13
N SER A 132 10.88 7.35 -1.20
CA SER A 132 12.24 7.85 -0.95
C SER A 132 13.33 6.91 -1.46
N LEU A 133 13.00 5.66 -1.74
CA LEU A 133 13.96 4.66 -2.19
C LEU A 133 14.29 4.80 -3.67
N TYR A 134 15.56 4.54 -3.99
CA TYR A 134 16.06 4.46 -5.35
C TYR A 134 16.13 2.99 -5.82
N PRO A 135 16.16 2.74 -7.15
CA PRO A 135 16.14 1.36 -7.68
C PRO A 135 17.24 0.46 -7.14
N GLU A 136 18.46 0.97 -6.90
CA GLU A 136 19.56 0.19 -6.33
C GLU A 136 19.29 -0.23 -4.88
N GLN A 137 18.58 0.59 -4.11
CA GLN A 137 18.16 0.22 -2.76
C GLN A 137 17.04 -0.82 -2.80
N ILE A 138 16.07 -0.64 -3.71
CA ILE A 138 15.00 -1.63 -3.94
C ILE A 138 15.59 -2.98 -4.33
N ARG A 139 16.61 -3.02 -5.19
CA ARG A 139 17.31 -4.26 -5.56
C ARG A 139 17.79 -5.01 -4.34
N SER A 140 18.55 -4.34 -3.47
CA SER A 140 19.10 -4.95 -2.25
C SER A 140 18.01 -5.43 -1.28
N ILE A 141 16.96 -4.63 -1.12
CA ILE A 141 15.83 -4.99 -0.25
C ILE A 141 15.04 -6.17 -0.84
N ALA A 142 14.77 -6.14 -2.14
CA ALA A 142 14.04 -7.21 -2.82
C ALA A 142 14.78 -8.54 -2.74
N ASP A 143 16.10 -8.55 -2.92
CA ASP A 143 16.93 -9.76 -2.76
C ASP A 143 16.80 -10.35 -1.35
N LYS A 144 16.89 -9.50 -0.30
CA LYS A 144 16.70 -9.92 1.09
C LYS A 144 15.32 -10.52 1.35
N TYR A 145 14.26 -9.87 0.84
CA TYR A 145 12.88 -10.34 1.02
C TYR A 145 12.60 -11.62 0.24
N THR A 146 13.10 -11.76 -0.99
CA THR A 146 12.90 -12.97 -1.81
C THR A 146 13.64 -14.17 -1.24
N GLU A 147 14.87 -13.99 -0.74
CA GLU A 147 15.61 -15.06 -0.02
C GLU A 147 14.82 -15.55 1.21
N LEU A 148 14.26 -14.63 1.99
CA LEU A 148 13.42 -14.98 3.12
C LEU A 148 12.12 -15.65 2.67
N GLY A 149 11.50 -15.14 1.59
CA GLY A 149 10.32 -15.74 0.99
C GLY A 149 10.53 -17.18 0.59
N GLU A 150 11.66 -17.49 -0.06
CA GLU A 150 12.06 -18.85 -0.41
C GLU A 150 12.25 -19.72 0.85
N LYS A 151 12.95 -19.20 1.86
CA LYS A 151 13.21 -19.92 3.12
C LYS A 151 11.92 -20.33 3.84
N TYR A 152 10.90 -19.48 3.85
CA TYR A 152 9.67 -19.70 4.62
C TYR A 152 8.42 -19.99 3.77
N GLY A 153 8.56 -20.11 2.45
CA GLY A 153 7.44 -20.35 1.55
C GLY A 153 6.45 -19.18 1.47
N LYS A 154 6.96 -17.93 1.54
CA LYS A 154 6.15 -16.72 1.44
C LYS A 154 6.31 -16.10 0.06
N TYR A 155 5.22 -15.58 -0.50
CA TYR A 155 5.35 -14.71 -1.67
C TYR A 155 5.70 -13.28 -1.26
N ILE A 156 6.36 -12.56 -2.15
CA ILE A 156 6.81 -11.19 -1.87
C ILE A 156 6.05 -10.21 -2.75
N GLY A 157 5.66 -9.10 -2.14
CA GLY A 157 4.97 -7.98 -2.79
C GLY A 157 5.74 -6.67 -2.73
N MET A 158 5.38 -5.74 -3.62
CA MET A 158 5.93 -4.38 -3.65
C MET A 158 4.81 -3.37 -3.70
N HIS A 159 4.88 -2.39 -2.79
CA HIS A 159 4.04 -1.18 -2.77
C HIS A 159 4.94 0.06 -2.74
N ALA A 160 4.87 0.88 -3.79
CA ALA A 160 5.72 2.06 -3.94
C ALA A 160 4.90 3.35 -4.06
N HIS A 161 5.23 4.34 -3.24
CA HIS A 161 4.76 5.72 -3.41
C HIS A 161 5.61 6.50 -4.41
N ASN A 162 5.01 7.51 -5.05
CA ASN A 162 5.57 8.17 -6.23
C ASN A 162 6.18 9.56 -5.94
N ASN A 163 6.62 9.82 -4.70
CA ASN A 163 7.10 11.13 -4.26
C ASN A 163 8.25 11.66 -5.11
N GLN A 164 9.21 10.81 -5.48
CA GLN A 164 10.32 11.13 -6.38
C GLN A 164 10.08 10.68 -7.84
N GLN A 165 8.85 10.33 -8.20
CA GLN A 165 8.46 9.77 -9.51
C GLN A 165 9.17 8.43 -9.84
N LEU A 166 9.58 7.69 -8.83
CA LEU A 166 10.29 6.41 -8.99
C LEU A 166 9.41 5.18 -8.72
N ALA A 167 8.13 5.34 -8.38
CA ALA A 167 7.28 4.21 -8.01
C ALA A 167 7.23 3.13 -9.11
N PHE A 168 7.11 3.51 -10.38
CA PHE A 168 7.13 2.56 -11.50
C PHE A 168 8.50 1.90 -11.64
N ALA A 169 9.60 2.66 -11.64
CA ALA A 169 10.96 2.15 -11.75
C ALA A 169 11.28 1.17 -10.60
N ASN A 170 10.91 1.53 -9.38
CA ASN A 170 11.09 0.69 -8.20
C ASN A 170 10.27 -0.59 -8.26
N THR A 171 9.03 -0.51 -8.77
CA THR A 171 8.16 -1.68 -8.92
C THR A 171 8.70 -2.67 -9.96
N ILE A 172 9.20 -2.20 -11.11
CA ILE A 172 9.80 -3.09 -12.12
C ILE A 172 11.17 -3.63 -11.68
N GLU A 173 11.96 -2.87 -10.91
CA GLU A 173 13.20 -3.38 -10.31
C GLU A 173 12.89 -4.52 -9.34
N ALA A 174 11.90 -4.35 -8.45
CA ALA A 174 11.46 -5.40 -7.54
C ALA A 174 10.97 -6.65 -8.30
N ALA A 175 10.16 -6.47 -9.35
CA ALA A 175 9.69 -7.56 -10.21
C ALA A 175 10.85 -8.32 -10.86
N SER A 176 11.90 -7.61 -11.30
CA SER A 176 13.11 -8.24 -11.89
C SER A 176 13.88 -9.12 -10.89
N ARG A 177 13.66 -8.91 -9.59
CA ARG A 177 14.25 -9.67 -8.48
C ARG A 177 13.35 -10.78 -7.92
N GLY A 178 12.25 -11.12 -8.63
CA GLY A 178 11.36 -12.21 -8.24
C GLY A 178 10.18 -11.81 -7.35
N VAL A 179 9.99 -10.51 -7.08
CA VAL A 179 8.79 -10.03 -6.41
C VAL A 179 7.58 -10.28 -7.30
N SER A 180 6.57 -11.00 -6.79
CA SER A 180 5.47 -11.55 -7.60
C SER A 180 4.14 -10.81 -7.46
N LEU A 181 3.95 -10.02 -6.41
CA LEU A 181 2.77 -9.18 -6.21
C LEU A 181 3.16 -7.71 -6.34
N LEU A 182 2.55 -7.00 -7.28
CA LEU A 182 2.90 -5.63 -7.62
C LEU A 182 1.67 -4.74 -7.46
N ASP A 183 1.73 -3.80 -6.52
CA ASP A 183 0.64 -2.85 -6.32
C ASP A 183 0.71 -1.72 -7.35
N ALA A 184 -0.43 -1.40 -7.94
CA ALA A 184 -0.57 -0.26 -8.84
C ALA A 184 -1.98 0.34 -8.77
N THR A 185 -2.12 1.60 -9.14
CA THR A 185 -3.38 2.34 -9.12
C THR A 185 -3.63 3.06 -10.44
N MET A 186 -4.90 3.25 -10.78
CA MET A 186 -5.30 3.95 -12.00
C MET A 186 -4.80 5.40 -11.98
N MET A 187 -4.08 5.83 -13.03
CA MET A 187 -3.44 7.16 -13.14
C MET A 187 -2.57 7.50 -11.91
N SER A 188 -1.90 6.50 -11.33
CA SER A 188 -1.09 6.72 -10.12
C SER A 188 -1.89 7.28 -8.93
N MET A 189 -3.22 7.18 -8.92
CA MET A 189 -4.07 7.75 -7.87
C MET A 189 -3.67 7.23 -6.50
N GLY A 190 -3.51 8.13 -5.54
CA GLY A 190 -3.14 7.77 -4.17
C GLY A 190 -2.84 9.00 -3.32
N ARG A 191 -2.41 8.76 -2.08
CA ARG A 191 -2.04 9.83 -1.17
C ARG A 191 -0.91 10.70 -1.75
N GLY A 192 -1.10 11.99 -1.78
CA GLY A 192 -0.09 12.96 -2.21
C GLY A 192 0.38 12.72 -3.64
N ALA A 193 1.64 12.34 -3.80
CA ALA A 193 2.25 12.08 -5.10
C ALA A 193 1.73 10.82 -5.80
N GLY A 194 0.92 10.01 -5.10
CA GLY A 194 0.35 8.79 -5.64
C GLY A 194 1.26 7.56 -5.54
N ASN A 195 0.96 6.55 -6.35
CA ASN A 195 1.57 5.22 -6.33
C ASN A 195 2.14 4.85 -7.72
N CYS A 196 2.55 3.60 -7.90
CA CYS A 196 2.84 3.06 -9.22
C CYS A 196 1.59 3.13 -10.11
N ALA A 197 1.73 3.64 -11.34
CA ALA A 197 0.63 3.74 -12.29
C ALA A 197 0.31 2.39 -12.94
N MET A 198 -0.95 1.96 -12.90
CA MET A 198 -1.41 0.68 -13.45
C MET A 198 -1.15 0.59 -14.96
N GLU A 199 -1.45 1.65 -15.69
CA GLU A 199 -1.27 1.72 -17.14
C GLU A 199 0.20 1.60 -17.55
N LEU A 200 1.14 2.14 -16.75
CA LEU A 200 2.58 1.97 -16.99
C LEU A 200 3.02 0.54 -16.69
N LEU A 201 2.56 -0.01 -15.55
CA LEU A 201 2.91 -1.36 -15.14
C LEU A 201 2.44 -2.39 -16.15
N LEU A 202 1.19 -2.31 -16.62
CA LEU A 202 0.64 -3.22 -17.63
C LEU A 202 1.31 -3.06 -19.00
N SER A 203 1.78 -1.86 -19.34
CA SER A 203 2.56 -1.63 -20.57
C SER A 203 3.92 -2.32 -20.54
N PHE A 204 4.52 -2.45 -19.35
CA PHE A 204 5.78 -3.14 -19.14
C PHE A 204 5.60 -4.66 -19.07
N LEU A 205 4.59 -5.13 -18.34
CA LEU A 205 4.34 -6.56 -18.15
C LEU A 205 3.80 -7.19 -19.43
N LYS A 206 4.59 -8.10 -20.02
CA LYS A 206 4.21 -8.82 -21.25
C LYS A 206 3.42 -10.11 -20.95
N ASN A 207 2.62 -10.12 -19.90
CA ASN A 207 1.79 -11.27 -19.56
C ASN A 207 0.47 -11.18 -20.34
N PRO A 208 0.14 -12.17 -21.21
CA PRO A 208 -1.08 -12.14 -22.01
C PRO A 208 -2.38 -12.19 -21.20
N LYS A 209 -2.31 -12.53 -19.92
CA LYS A 209 -3.44 -12.46 -18.97
C LYS A 209 -3.94 -11.03 -18.78
N TYR A 210 -3.06 -10.02 -18.93
CA TYR A 210 -3.38 -8.63 -18.67
C TYR A 210 -3.58 -7.86 -19.96
N ASN A 211 -4.73 -7.22 -20.09
CA ASN A 211 -5.08 -6.39 -21.23
C ASN A 211 -5.20 -4.93 -20.76
N ILE A 212 -4.45 -4.03 -21.38
CA ILE A 212 -4.46 -2.61 -21.05
C ILE A 212 -5.75 -1.90 -21.48
N PHE A 213 -6.46 -2.40 -22.50
CA PHE A 213 -7.62 -1.72 -23.08
C PHE A 213 -8.72 -1.41 -22.03
N PRO A 214 -9.16 -2.34 -21.15
CA PRO A 214 -10.13 -2.02 -20.11
C PRO A 214 -9.63 -0.93 -19.15
N VAL A 215 -8.32 -0.90 -18.86
CA VAL A 215 -7.71 0.15 -18.03
C VAL A 215 -7.83 1.50 -18.72
N LEU A 216 -7.44 1.61 -19.99
CA LEU A 216 -7.56 2.86 -20.76
C LEU A 216 -9.01 3.35 -20.80
N LYS A 217 -9.96 2.45 -21.02
CA LYS A 217 -11.39 2.79 -21.02
C LYS A 217 -11.86 3.29 -19.65
N PHE A 218 -11.41 2.68 -18.56
CA PHE A 218 -11.68 3.16 -17.21
C PHE A 218 -11.08 4.55 -16.96
N LEU A 219 -9.87 4.81 -17.47
CA LEU A 219 -9.26 6.14 -17.35
C LEU A 219 -10.09 7.21 -18.05
N GLU A 220 -10.55 6.94 -19.28
CA GLU A 220 -11.42 7.86 -20.05
C GLU A 220 -12.74 8.13 -19.33
N ASP A 221 -13.42 7.07 -18.89
CA ASP A 221 -14.80 7.17 -18.40
C ASP A 221 -14.89 7.70 -16.98
N TYR A 222 -13.86 7.49 -16.14
CA TYR A 222 -13.93 7.78 -14.70
C TYR A 222 -12.80 8.66 -14.17
N MET A 223 -11.55 8.38 -14.55
CA MET A 223 -10.42 9.07 -13.93
C MET A 223 -10.21 10.48 -14.49
N LEU A 224 -10.39 10.69 -15.78
CA LEU A 224 -10.33 12.03 -16.38
C LEU A 224 -11.45 12.93 -15.84
N PRO A 225 -12.75 12.51 -15.84
CA PRO A 225 -13.80 13.30 -15.22
C PRO A 225 -13.57 13.58 -13.74
N LEU A 226 -13.01 12.64 -13.00
CA LEU A 226 -12.65 12.86 -11.58
C LEU A 226 -11.60 13.96 -11.42
N LYS A 227 -10.56 13.99 -12.26
CA LYS A 227 -9.57 15.09 -12.27
C LYS A 227 -10.21 16.43 -12.66
N GLU A 228 -11.04 16.43 -13.66
CA GLU A 228 -11.76 17.63 -14.12
C GLU A 228 -12.71 18.18 -13.03
N SER A 229 -13.26 17.32 -12.17
CA SER A 229 -14.06 17.74 -11.02
C SER A 229 -13.25 18.38 -9.88
N GLY A 230 -11.93 18.45 -10.01
CA GLY A 230 -11.03 19.08 -9.05
C GLY A 230 -10.35 18.14 -8.07
N ALA A 231 -10.44 16.81 -8.26
CA ALA A 231 -9.67 15.87 -7.47
C ALA A 231 -8.17 15.99 -7.79
N VAL A 232 -7.34 16.12 -6.75
CA VAL A 232 -5.89 16.38 -6.90
C VAL A 232 -5.09 15.24 -6.32
N TRP A 233 -4.21 14.67 -7.12
CA TRP A 233 -3.14 13.77 -6.74
C TRP A 233 -2.05 13.82 -7.82
N GLY A 234 -0.88 13.29 -7.48
CA GLY A 234 0.25 13.19 -8.39
C GLY A 234 1.45 14.02 -7.94
N TYR A 235 2.42 14.14 -8.82
CA TYR A 235 3.66 14.85 -8.55
C TYR A 235 3.40 16.32 -8.19
N ASP A 236 4.06 16.74 -7.09
CA ASP A 236 4.18 18.14 -6.71
C ASP A 236 5.48 18.32 -5.92
N ILE A 237 6.05 19.53 -5.91
CA ILE A 237 7.34 19.84 -5.28
C ILE A 237 7.35 19.52 -3.77
N PRO A 238 6.33 19.83 -2.96
CA PRO A 238 6.32 19.49 -1.54
C PRO A 238 6.49 17.99 -1.29
N TYR A 239 5.89 17.14 -2.13
CA TYR A 239 6.04 15.69 -2.01
C TYR A 239 7.43 15.21 -2.43
N LEU A 240 8.02 15.80 -3.48
CA LEU A 240 9.42 15.56 -3.84
C LEU A 240 10.34 15.85 -2.66
N LEU A 241 10.17 17.00 -1.99
CA LEU A 241 11.03 17.42 -0.90
C LEU A 241 10.95 16.47 0.30
N THR A 242 9.73 16.09 0.72
CA THR A 242 9.56 15.11 1.79
C THR A 242 10.09 13.71 1.41
N GLY A 243 9.90 13.27 0.17
CA GLY A 243 10.46 12.02 -0.34
C GLY A 243 11.99 12.02 -0.34
N ARG A 244 12.60 13.09 -0.87
CA ARG A 244 14.06 13.28 -0.88
C ARG A 244 14.68 13.22 0.53
N LEU A 245 14.00 13.81 1.51
CA LEU A 245 14.46 13.83 2.91
C LEU A 245 14.03 12.60 3.71
N ASN A 246 13.39 11.62 3.06
CA ASN A 246 12.89 10.41 3.70
C ASN A 246 11.97 10.71 4.90
N GLN A 247 11.09 11.69 4.73
CA GLN A 247 10.16 12.15 5.77
C GLN A 247 8.71 11.80 5.41
N HIS A 248 7.88 11.64 6.45
CA HIS A 248 6.46 11.41 6.27
C HIS A 248 5.80 12.59 5.52
N PRO A 249 4.93 12.34 4.51
CA PRO A 249 4.39 13.40 3.64
C PRO A 249 3.36 14.33 4.31
N SER A 250 3.11 14.24 5.62
CA SER A 250 2.16 15.11 6.33
C SER A 250 2.46 16.59 6.13
N ALA A 251 3.73 16.99 6.25
CA ALA A 251 4.13 18.39 6.05
C ALA A 251 3.84 18.87 4.63
N ALA A 252 4.06 18.02 3.62
CA ALA A 252 3.74 18.35 2.23
C ALA A 252 2.21 18.46 2.00
N ILE A 253 1.42 17.59 2.65
CA ILE A 253 -0.04 17.66 2.59
C ILE A 253 -0.55 18.98 3.19
N ASP A 254 -0.02 19.40 4.33
CA ASP A 254 -0.43 20.63 4.98
C ASP A 254 0.02 21.85 4.17
N PHE A 255 1.25 21.87 3.66
CA PHE A 255 1.75 22.90 2.74
C PHE A 255 0.83 23.10 1.53
N SER A 256 0.38 21.98 0.92
CA SER A 256 -0.51 22.01 -0.25
C SER A 256 -1.93 22.48 0.11
N LYS A 257 -2.46 22.11 1.29
CA LYS A 257 -3.76 22.60 1.78
C LYS A 257 -3.76 24.09 2.03
N GLU A 258 -2.64 24.63 2.55
CA GLU A 258 -2.43 26.06 2.79
C GLU A 258 -2.18 26.85 1.50
N LYS A 259 -2.07 26.15 0.36
CA LYS A 259 -1.77 26.74 -0.97
C LYS A 259 -0.51 27.59 -0.98
N ARG A 260 0.49 27.19 -0.20
CA ARG A 260 1.81 27.83 -0.16
C ARG A 260 2.57 27.59 -1.46
N SER A 261 3.53 28.49 -1.76
CA SER A 261 4.41 28.40 -2.93
C SER A 261 5.86 28.76 -2.62
N ASP A 262 6.20 28.94 -1.36
CA ASP A 262 7.52 29.28 -0.81
C ASP A 262 8.35 27.99 -0.61
N TYR A 263 8.65 27.27 -1.69
CA TYR A 263 9.30 25.95 -1.66
C TYR A 263 10.69 25.95 -1.02
N ALA A 264 11.46 27.05 -1.17
CA ALA A 264 12.79 27.16 -0.56
C ALA A 264 12.71 27.26 0.96
N ASP A 265 11.78 28.07 1.48
CA ASP A 265 11.55 28.20 2.91
C ASP A 265 11.00 26.89 3.49
N PHE A 266 10.06 26.26 2.79
CA PHE A 266 9.55 24.95 3.17
C PHE A 266 10.65 23.89 3.23
N TYR A 267 11.59 23.89 2.29
CA TYR A 267 12.74 22.97 2.32
C TYR A 267 13.62 23.22 3.54
N THR A 268 13.88 24.49 3.88
CA THR A 268 14.62 24.84 5.10
C THR A 268 13.90 24.35 6.36
N ASP A 269 12.57 24.59 6.46
CA ASP A 269 11.74 24.11 7.58
C ASP A 269 11.79 22.59 7.74
N LEU A 270 11.95 21.84 6.64
CA LEU A 270 12.07 20.38 6.67
C LEU A 270 13.44 19.91 7.15
N LEU A 271 14.51 20.67 6.89
CA LEU A 271 15.87 20.33 7.33
C LEU A 271 16.06 20.53 8.84
N ASP A 272 15.29 21.43 9.46
CA ASP A 272 15.35 21.76 10.89
C ASP A 272 14.56 20.78 11.77
N LYS A 273 13.88 19.78 11.16
CA LYS A 273 13.11 18.73 11.83
C LYS A 273 13.89 17.43 11.96
#